data_4763b7d4ef19c14cf8454dbc65d88202
#
_entry.id   4763b7d4ef19c14cf8454dbc65d88202
#
_cell.length_a   1.000
_cell.length_b   1.000
_cell.length_c   1.000
_cell.angle_alpha   90.00
_cell.angle_beta   90.00
_cell.angle_gamma   90.00
#
_symmetry.space_group_name_H-M   'P 1'
#
loop_
_entity.id
_entity.type
_entity.pdbx_description
1 polymer ?
#
loop_
_entity_poly.entity_id
_entity_poly.type
_entity_poly.pdbx_seq_one_letter_code
_entity_poly.pdbx_strand_id
1 'polypeptide(L)' 'MSKIWITDSAVWIELNDGRRAKEDFADYIRLASSSKTQRENYRLSYFGIHWPDIDEDLSFDGFFNKTGDSVKSTNDI' A
#
# COMPACT_ATOMS: atom_id res chain seq x y z
N MET A 1 13.07 3.29 0.38
CA MET A 1 12.19 3.10 -0.80
C MET A 1 12.64 4.05 -1.90
N SER A 2 12.84 3.55 -3.10
CA SER A 2 13.33 4.40 -4.18
C SER A 2 12.22 4.93 -5.09
N LYS A 3 11.07 4.25 -5.15
CA LYS A 3 10.04 4.61 -6.11
C LYS A 3 8.67 4.17 -5.65
N ILE A 4 7.65 4.98 -5.98
CA ILE A 4 6.24 4.61 -5.79
C ILE A 4 5.47 5.04 -7.03
N TRP A 5 4.53 4.22 -7.45
CA TRP A 5 3.64 4.59 -8.56
C TRP A 5 2.29 3.91 -8.40
N ILE A 6 1.30 4.45 -9.08
CA ILE A 6 -0.08 4.01 -9.01
C ILE A 6 -0.54 3.55 -10.39
N THR A 7 -1.15 2.37 -10.43
CA THR A 7 -1.83 1.86 -11.62
C THR A 7 -3.34 1.94 -11.40
N ASP A 8 -4.11 1.48 -12.38
CA ASP A 8 -5.57 1.49 -12.25
C ASP A 8 -6.07 0.62 -11.10
N SER A 9 -5.32 -0.38 -10.69
CA SER A 9 -5.79 -1.36 -9.71
C SER A 9 -4.92 -1.49 -8.47
N ALA A 10 -3.76 -0.84 -8.43
CA ALA A 10 -2.81 -1.09 -7.34
C ALA A 10 -1.88 0.09 -7.10
N VAL A 11 -1.29 0.11 -5.92
CA VAL A 11 -0.16 0.98 -5.61
C VAL A 11 1.08 0.09 -5.50
N TRP A 12 2.15 0.50 -6.16
CA TRP A 12 3.41 -0.23 -6.21
C TRP A 12 4.51 0.55 -5.51
N ILE A 13 5.40 -0.19 -4.87
CA ILE A 13 6.64 0.39 -4.34
C ILE A 13 7.84 -0.42 -4.82
N GLU A 14 8.98 0.24 -4.90
CA GLU A 14 10.24 -0.41 -5.22
C GLU A 14 11.27 0.03 -4.19
N LEU A 15 11.99 -0.93 -3.62
CA LEU A 15 13.05 -0.67 -2.67
C LEU A 15 14.35 -0.35 -3.39
N ASN A 16 15.32 0.19 -2.64
CA ASN A 16 16.62 0.56 -3.21
C ASN A 16 17.40 -0.64 -3.76
N ASP A 17 17.10 -1.83 -3.27
CA ASP A 17 17.72 -3.07 -3.75
C ASP A 17 17.00 -3.68 -4.96
N GLY A 18 15.97 -3.02 -5.47
CA GLY A 18 15.25 -3.46 -6.66
C GLY A 18 14.04 -4.32 -6.38
N ARG A 19 13.79 -4.71 -5.13
CA ARG A 19 12.60 -5.49 -4.79
C ARG A 19 11.35 -4.62 -4.95
N ARG A 20 10.29 -5.24 -5.48
CA ARG A 20 9.02 -4.57 -5.73
C ARG A 20 7.89 -5.30 -5.01
N ALA A 21 6.89 -4.53 -4.62
CA ALA A 21 5.67 -5.10 -4.06
C ALA A 21 4.50 -4.19 -4.39
N LYS A 22 3.29 -4.75 -4.32
CA LYS A 22 2.08 -3.97 -4.57
C LYS A 22 1.02 -4.29 -3.52
N GLU A 23 0.08 -3.36 -3.39
CA GLU A 23 -1.17 -3.58 -2.68
C GLU A 23 -2.30 -3.27 -3.64
N ASP A 24 -3.22 -4.22 -3.80
CA ASP A 24 -4.37 -4.03 -4.68
C ASP A 24 -5.41 -3.15 -3.98
N PHE A 25 -5.92 -2.15 -4.70
CA PHE A 25 -6.93 -1.27 -4.12
C PHE A 25 -8.20 -2.02 -3.71
N ALA A 26 -8.50 -3.13 -4.42
CA ALA A 26 -9.68 -3.93 -4.12
C ALA A 26 -9.64 -4.56 -2.72
N ASP A 27 -8.46 -4.71 -2.13
CA ASP A 27 -8.31 -5.28 -0.80
C ASP A 27 -8.63 -4.28 0.32
N TYR A 28 -8.83 -3.01 -0.01
CA TYR A 28 -9.06 -1.93 0.95
C TYR A 28 -10.29 -1.14 0.53
N ILE A 29 -11.35 -1.26 1.31
CA ILE A 29 -12.66 -0.73 0.91
C ILE A 29 -12.64 0.76 0.56
N ARG A 30 -11.89 1.55 1.32
CA ARG A 30 -11.80 2.98 1.06
C ARG A 30 -11.09 3.28 -0.24
N LEU A 31 -10.01 2.55 -0.53
CA LEU A 31 -9.28 2.70 -1.79
C LEU A 31 -10.09 2.17 -2.95
N ALA A 32 -10.77 1.03 -2.76
CA ALA A 32 -11.60 0.45 -3.81
C ALA A 32 -12.72 1.40 -4.22
N SER A 33 -13.25 2.17 -3.28
CA SER A 33 -14.36 3.09 -3.52
C SER A 33 -13.91 4.48 -3.95
N SER A 34 -12.61 4.76 -3.96
CA SER A 34 -12.10 6.09 -4.25
C SER A 34 -11.95 6.34 -5.74
N SER A 35 -11.89 7.62 -6.10
CA SER A 35 -11.63 8.04 -7.47
C SER A 35 -10.15 7.97 -7.79
N LYS A 36 -9.82 8.02 -9.09
CA LYS A 36 -8.43 8.10 -9.52
C LYS A 36 -7.72 9.30 -8.91
N THR A 37 -8.37 10.45 -8.88
CA THR A 37 -7.81 11.66 -8.30
C THR A 37 -7.49 11.46 -6.82
N GLN A 38 -8.38 10.82 -6.08
CA GLN A 38 -8.15 10.56 -4.66
C GLN A 38 -6.99 9.60 -4.44
N ARG A 39 -6.88 8.56 -5.28
CA ARG A 39 -5.77 7.60 -5.20
C ARG A 39 -4.43 8.25 -5.50
N GLU A 40 -4.41 9.27 -6.36
CA GLU A 40 -3.19 9.97 -6.71
C GLU A 40 -2.83 11.05 -5.68
N ASN A 41 -3.75 11.41 -4.79
CA ASN A 41 -3.49 12.39 -3.76
C ASN A 41 -3.03 11.72 -2.47
N TYR A 42 -1.83 11.17 -2.51
CA TYR A 42 -1.24 10.49 -1.36
C TYR A 42 -0.08 11.29 -0.80
N ARG A 43 0.26 11.01 0.45
CA ARG A 43 1.42 11.59 1.12
C ARG A 43 2.31 10.47 1.63
N LEU A 44 3.60 10.68 1.55
CA LEU A 44 4.58 9.70 2.02
C LEU A 44 5.08 10.10 3.39
N SER A 45 5.26 9.11 4.24
CA SER A 45 5.93 9.26 5.52
C SER A 45 7.05 8.23 5.60
N TYR A 46 7.79 8.28 6.70
CA TYR A 46 8.84 7.30 6.94
C TYR A 46 8.30 5.87 6.98
N PHE A 47 7.05 5.70 7.43
CA PHE A 47 6.47 4.37 7.67
C PHE A 47 5.55 3.88 6.55
N GLY A 48 5.04 4.77 5.72
CA GLY A 48 4.08 4.32 4.73
C GLY A 48 3.45 5.43 3.91
N ILE A 49 2.27 5.11 3.38
CA ILE A 49 1.52 5.97 2.49
C ILE A 49 0.21 6.34 3.16
N HIS A 50 -0.13 7.62 3.13
CA HIS A 50 -1.40 8.12 3.67
C HIS A 50 -2.21 8.80 2.57
N TRP A 51 -3.50 8.48 2.53
CA TRP A 51 -4.46 9.12 1.62
C TRP A 51 -5.39 10.00 2.44
N PRO A 52 -5.16 11.33 2.48
CA PRO A 52 -5.94 12.22 3.36
C PRO A 52 -7.42 12.33 2.99
N ASP A 53 -7.75 12.22 1.70
CA ASP A 53 -9.14 12.37 1.27
C ASP A 53 -10.04 11.24 1.76
N ILE A 54 -9.48 10.08 2.01
CA ILE A 54 -10.25 8.88 2.38
C ILE A 54 -9.79 8.30 3.71
N ASP A 55 -8.87 8.98 4.38
CA ASP A 55 -8.35 8.58 5.69
C ASP A 55 -7.84 7.14 5.71
N GLU A 56 -7.03 6.79 4.72
CA GLU A 56 -6.47 5.45 4.60
C GLU A 56 -4.95 5.50 4.71
N ASP A 57 -4.37 4.48 5.35
CA ASP A 57 -2.93 4.34 5.51
C ASP A 57 -2.49 2.94 5.14
N LEU A 58 -1.37 2.83 4.45
CA LEU A 58 -0.72 1.54 4.19
C LEU A 58 0.73 1.64 4.63
N SER A 59 1.18 0.70 5.47
CA SER A 59 2.57 0.67 5.89
C SER A 59 3.44 0.01 4.81
N PHE A 60 4.68 0.47 4.68
CA PHE A 60 5.61 -0.17 3.74
C PHE A 60 5.88 -1.62 4.12
N ASP A 61 5.95 -1.91 5.42
CA ASP A 61 6.13 -3.29 5.88
C ASP A 61 5.00 -4.19 5.42
N GLY A 62 3.77 -3.68 5.41
CA GLY A 62 2.62 -4.45 4.98
C GLY A 62 2.69 -4.92 3.54
N PHE A 63 3.38 -4.17 2.68
CA PHE A 63 3.54 -4.56 1.27
C PHE A 63 4.31 -5.88 1.13
N PHE A 64 5.23 -6.17 2.04
CA PHE A 64 6.09 -7.33 1.95
C PHE A 64 5.70 -8.45 2.91
N ASN A 65 4.79 -8.20 3.83
CA ASN A 65 4.42 -9.19 4.86
C ASN A 65 3.10 -9.90 4.59
N LYS A 66 2.36 -9.48 3.59
CA LYS A 66 1.02 -10.01 3.33
C LYS A 66 1.02 -11.46 2.83
N THR A 67 2.14 -11.95 2.39
CA THR A 67 2.24 -13.33 1.91
C THR A 67 2.64 -14.30 3.03
N GLY A 68 2.78 -13.91 4.14
CA GLY A 68 3.28 -14.71 5.20
C GLY A 68 2.46 -15.42 6.13
N ASP A 69 2.32 -15.52 5.42
CA ASP A 69 2.02 -15.64 6.09
C ASP A 69 1.48 -15.40 6.93
N SER A 70 1.35 -15.35 6.65
CA SER A 70 0.87 -15.00 7.26
C SER A 70 0.56 -15.03 8.18
N VAL A 71 0.63 -15.21 7.98
CA VAL A 71 0.39 -15.07 8.86
C VAL A 71 0.39 -15.08 9.79
N LYS A 72 0.49 -15.19 9.51
CA LYS A 72 0.49 -15.02 10.34
C LYS A 72 0.17 -14.72 11.19
N SER A 73 0.12 -14.97 10.93
CA SER A 73 -0.21 -14.62 11.73
C SER A 73 -0.49 -14.43 12.51
N THR A 74 -0.54 -14.76 12.28
CA THR A 74 -0.84 -14.46 13.10
C THR A 74 -0.90 -14.21 13.87
N ASN A 75 -0.95 -14.49 13.61
CA ASN A 75 -1.06 -14.07 14.42
C ASN A 75 -1.11 -13.83 15.16
N ASP A 76 -1.17 -14.19 14.81
CA ASP A 76 -1.26 -13.86 15.57
C ASP A 76 -1.34 -13.63 16.30
N ILE A 77 -1.57 -13.99 16.14
CA ILE A 77 -1.61 -13.61 16.85
C ILE A 77 -1.74 -13.49 17.40
#